data_e863d3145e9cdc32d872128ca4bd0f99
#
_entry.id   e863d3145e9cdc32d872128ca4bd0f99
#
_cell.length_a   1.000
_cell.length_b   1.000
_cell.length_c   1.000
_cell.angle_alpha   90.00
_cell.angle_beta   90.00
_cell.angle_gamma   90.00
#
_symmetry.space_group_name_H-M   'P 1'
#
loop_
_entity.id
_entity.type
_entity.pdbx_description
1 polymer ?
#
loop_
_entity_poly.entity_id
_entity_poly.type
_entity_poly.pdbx_seq_one_letter_code
_entity_poly.pdbx_strand_id
1 'polypeptide(L)'
;MLKAELEQLIQEYKELVKIAGTRVCYSCLKKAPKQYLSELKNIYQDGLKEIVIEDPILYEETIAYLKMYQPEDLGKVHRYEDTLLPLDKLHNIERKLEDALKERVWLKSGAYLVIQPTEALTVIDVNTGKCI
;
A
#
# COMPACT_ATOMS: atom_id res chain seq x y z
N MET A 1 10.58 -16.98 8.87
CA MET A 1 10.15 -15.60 8.65
C MET A 1 10.94 -14.62 9.50
N LEU A 2 10.73 -14.48 10.82
CA LEU A 2 11.45 -13.54 11.70
C LEU A 2 12.98 -13.61 11.64
N LYS A 3 13.56 -14.82 11.54
CA LYS A 3 15.02 -14.99 11.50
C LYS A 3 15.61 -14.42 10.21
N ALA A 4 15.00 -14.67 9.07
CA ALA A 4 15.46 -14.14 7.78
C ALA A 4 15.33 -12.60 7.73
N GLU A 5 14.25 -12.05 8.26
CA GLU A 5 14.07 -10.61 8.37
C GLU A 5 15.14 -9.96 9.27
N LEU A 6 15.47 -10.59 10.40
CA LEU A 6 16.53 -10.13 11.29
C LEU A 6 17.91 -10.15 10.59
N GLU A 7 18.23 -11.23 9.88
CA GLU A 7 19.48 -11.35 9.13
C GLU A 7 19.59 -10.26 8.06
N GLN A 8 18.50 -9.97 7.36
CA GLN A 8 18.43 -8.89 6.37
C GLN A 8 18.64 -7.51 7.00
N LEU A 9 17.98 -7.21 8.12
CA LEU A 9 18.16 -5.94 8.85
C LEU A 9 19.59 -5.76 9.35
N ILE A 10 20.23 -6.83 9.84
CA ILE A 10 21.63 -6.80 10.24
C ILE A 10 22.54 -6.49 9.05
N GLN A 11 22.28 -7.09 7.91
CA GLN A 11 23.06 -6.84 6.70
C GLN A 11 22.88 -5.38 6.20
N GLU A 12 21.67 -4.88 6.15
CA GLU A 12 21.37 -3.48 5.80
C GLU A 12 22.09 -2.52 6.77
N TYR A 13 22.05 -2.77 8.06
CA TYR A 13 22.76 -1.95 9.05
C TYR A 13 24.26 -1.90 8.78
N LYS A 14 24.90 -3.05 8.53
CA LYS A 14 26.33 -3.13 8.23
C LYS A 14 26.69 -2.31 6.96
N GLU A 15 25.86 -2.38 5.93
CA GLU A 15 26.04 -1.60 4.72
C GLU A 15 25.90 -0.10 4.97
N LEU A 16 24.88 0.32 5.74
CA LEU A 16 24.71 1.71 6.12
C LEU A 16 25.89 2.28 6.90
N VAL A 17 26.43 1.52 7.87
CA VAL A 17 27.62 1.92 8.63
C VAL A 17 28.82 2.08 7.71
N LYS A 18 29.01 1.15 6.78
CA LYS A 18 30.09 1.23 5.78
C LYS A 18 29.97 2.46 4.88
N ILE A 19 28.78 2.74 4.36
CA ILE A 19 28.48 3.90 3.53
C ILE A 19 28.69 5.20 4.33
N ALA A 20 28.24 5.24 5.58
CA ALA A 20 28.37 6.41 6.45
C ALA A 20 29.81 6.86 6.63
N GLY A 21 30.75 5.91 6.74
CA GLY A 21 32.19 6.22 6.86
C GLY A 21 32.82 6.89 5.64
N THR A 22 32.15 6.86 4.47
CA THR A 22 32.63 7.44 3.21
C THR A 22 31.86 8.68 2.77
N ARG A 23 30.80 9.05 3.48
CA ARG A 23 29.90 10.16 3.11
C ARG A 23 30.18 11.41 3.93
N VAL A 24 29.85 12.55 3.35
CA VAL A 24 29.90 13.86 4.02
C VAL A 24 28.76 13.98 5.02
N CYS A 25 28.98 14.70 6.12
CA CYS A 25 27.93 14.98 7.10
C CYS A 25 26.66 15.53 6.42
N TYR A 26 25.51 15.15 6.94
CA TYR A 26 24.17 15.50 6.41
C TYR A 26 23.83 14.93 5.02
N SER A 27 24.63 14.03 4.47
CA SER A 27 24.24 13.30 3.25
C SER A 27 23.20 12.23 3.55
N CYS A 28 22.27 12.02 2.63
CA CYS A 28 21.30 10.92 2.73
C CYS A 28 22.00 9.58 2.53
N LEU A 29 21.95 8.70 3.53
CA LEU A 29 22.58 7.36 3.46
C LEU A 29 21.64 6.34 2.80
N LYS A 30 20.34 6.41 3.09
CA LYS A 30 19.30 5.52 2.54
C LYS A 30 18.03 6.33 2.31
N LYS A 31 17.47 6.24 1.10
CA LYS A 31 16.14 6.77 0.84
C LYS A 31 15.09 5.78 1.36
N ALA A 32 14.05 6.28 1.99
CA ALA A 32 12.88 5.45 2.31
C ALA A 32 12.27 4.90 1.01
N PRO A 33 11.75 3.67 1.03
CA PRO A 33 10.97 3.17 -0.11
C PRO A 33 9.76 4.07 -0.34
N LYS A 34 9.27 4.11 -1.57
CA LYS A 34 8.04 4.85 -1.89
C LYS A 34 6.87 4.27 -1.10
N GLN A 35 5.92 5.11 -0.71
CA GLN A 35 4.84 4.72 0.19
C GLN A 35 4.07 3.49 -0.30
N TYR A 36 3.74 3.41 -1.60
CA TYR A 36 3.01 2.27 -2.15
C TYR A 36 3.77 0.94 -2.02
N LEU A 37 5.11 0.95 -2.06
CA LEU A 37 5.94 -0.24 -1.83
C LEU A 37 5.92 -0.65 -0.34
N SER A 38 5.93 0.34 0.56
CA SER A 38 5.82 0.07 1.99
C SER A 38 4.46 -0.53 2.36
N GLU A 39 3.39 -0.10 1.68
CA GLU A 39 2.06 -0.65 1.90
C GLU A 39 1.94 -2.12 1.47
N LEU A 40 2.70 -2.58 0.47
CA LEU A 40 2.73 -4.00 0.08
C LEU A 40 3.16 -4.89 1.26
N LYS A 41 4.08 -4.42 2.11
CA LYS A 41 4.52 -5.15 3.30
C LYS A 41 3.41 -5.30 4.35
N ASN A 42 2.47 -4.34 4.39
CA ASN A 42 1.37 -4.31 5.35
C ASN A 42 0.14 -5.12 4.91
N ILE A 43 0.11 -5.57 3.65
CA ILE A 43 -0.98 -6.41 3.16
C ILE A 43 -0.86 -7.81 3.76
N TYR A 44 -1.94 -8.31 4.37
CA TYR A 44 -1.99 -9.68 4.87
C TYR A 44 -1.75 -10.68 3.74
N GLN A 45 -0.71 -11.50 3.87
CA GLN A 45 -0.26 -12.45 2.84
C GLN A 45 -1.38 -13.41 2.42
N ASP A 46 -2.22 -13.86 3.36
CA ASP A 46 -3.33 -14.78 3.09
C ASP A 46 -4.43 -14.19 2.20
N GLY A 47 -4.53 -12.87 2.12
CA GLY A 47 -5.51 -12.17 1.30
C GLY A 47 -4.99 -11.68 -0.05
N LEU A 48 -3.68 -11.64 -0.25
CA LEU A 48 -3.06 -11.14 -1.47
C LEU A 48 -3.09 -12.21 -2.57
N LYS A 49 -3.94 -12.04 -3.56
CA LYS A 49 -4.07 -12.94 -4.71
C LYS A 49 -3.15 -12.54 -5.85
N GLU A 50 -3.19 -11.26 -6.22
CA GLU A 50 -2.43 -10.71 -7.34
C GLU A 50 -2.12 -9.22 -7.11
N ILE A 51 -1.06 -8.75 -7.77
CA ILE A 51 -0.64 -7.35 -7.83
C ILE A 51 -0.61 -7.01 -9.32
N VAL A 52 -1.53 -6.17 -9.75
CA VAL A 52 -1.66 -5.79 -11.17
C VAL A 52 -1.19 -4.35 -11.35
N ILE A 53 -0.27 -4.13 -12.28
CA ILE A 53 0.38 -2.83 -12.48
C ILE A 53 0.37 -2.46 -13.95
N GLU A 54 -0.17 -1.29 -14.28
CA GLU A 54 -0.25 -0.75 -15.64
C GLU A 54 1.03 0.01 -16.02
N ASP A 55 1.53 0.86 -15.12
CA ASP A 55 2.72 1.65 -15.37
C ASP A 55 4.00 0.79 -15.37
N PRO A 56 4.79 0.81 -16.47
CA PRO A 56 5.99 -0.01 -16.58
C PRO A 56 7.08 0.35 -15.55
N ILE A 57 7.20 1.62 -15.16
CA ILE A 57 8.20 2.05 -14.19
C ILE A 57 7.83 1.51 -12.81
N LEU A 58 6.55 1.65 -12.42
CA LEU A 58 6.05 1.12 -11.16
C LEU A 58 6.15 -0.41 -11.11
N TYR A 59 5.96 -1.08 -12.26
CA TYR A 59 6.13 -2.53 -12.37
C TYR A 59 7.57 -2.95 -12.05
N GLU A 60 8.55 -2.34 -12.69
CA GLU A 60 9.97 -2.66 -12.46
C GLU A 60 10.41 -2.33 -11.02
N GLU A 61 9.96 -1.19 -10.47
CA GLU A 61 10.24 -0.82 -9.08
C GLU A 61 9.63 -1.82 -8.10
N THR A 62 8.41 -2.30 -8.37
CA THR A 62 7.75 -3.31 -7.52
C THR A 62 8.47 -4.64 -7.58
N ILE A 63 8.86 -5.10 -8.77
CA ILE A 63 9.65 -6.32 -8.94
C ILE A 63 10.99 -6.22 -8.19
N ALA A 64 11.69 -5.09 -8.32
CA ALA A 64 12.96 -4.87 -7.62
C ALA A 64 12.79 -4.89 -6.09
N TYR A 65 11.73 -4.26 -5.59
CA TYR A 65 11.39 -4.24 -4.17
C TYR A 65 11.07 -5.65 -3.65
N LEU A 66 10.16 -6.37 -4.33
CA LEU A 66 9.76 -7.70 -3.90
C LEU A 66 10.91 -8.72 -3.96
N LYS A 67 11.79 -8.64 -4.95
CA LYS A 67 13.02 -9.47 -4.99
C LYS A 67 13.86 -9.33 -3.73
N MET A 68 13.91 -8.13 -3.16
CA MET A 68 14.72 -7.83 -1.99
C MET A 68 14.02 -8.18 -0.67
N TYR A 69 12.71 -7.89 -0.57
CA TYR A 69 12.00 -7.91 0.71
C TYR A 69 10.94 -9.01 0.85
N GLN A 70 10.32 -9.45 -0.27
CA GLN A 70 9.20 -10.39 -0.28
C GLN A 70 9.25 -11.29 -1.53
N PRO A 71 10.30 -12.12 -1.70
CA PRO A 71 10.50 -12.92 -2.92
C PRO A 71 9.37 -13.93 -3.17
N GLU A 72 8.64 -14.34 -2.16
CA GLU A 72 7.48 -15.23 -2.24
C GLU A 72 6.31 -14.64 -3.03
N ASP A 73 6.20 -13.31 -3.08
CA ASP A 73 5.11 -12.62 -3.76
C ASP A 73 5.42 -12.24 -5.22
N LEU A 74 6.63 -12.51 -5.69
CA LEU A 74 7.02 -12.22 -7.09
C LEU A 74 6.10 -12.86 -8.12
N GLY A 75 5.65 -14.09 -7.87
CA GLY A 75 4.75 -14.81 -8.76
C GLY A 75 3.34 -14.25 -8.83
N LYS A 76 2.98 -13.30 -7.96
CA LYS A 76 1.69 -12.65 -7.93
C LYS A 76 1.65 -11.35 -8.73
N VAL A 77 2.81 -10.87 -9.22
CA VAL A 77 2.89 -9.59 -9.93
C VAL A 77 2.62 -9.79 -11.42
N HIS A 78 1.65 -9.08 -11.92
CA HIS A 78 1.23 -9.10 -13.32
C HIS A 78 1.26 -7.71 -13.92
N ARG A 79 1.78 -7.59 -15.13
CA ARG A 79 1.70 -6.35 -15.89
C ARG A 79 0.37 -6.29 -16.63
N TYR A 80 -0.31 -5.14 -16.53
CA TYR A 80 -1.51 -4.84 -17.29
C TYR A 80 -1.14 -4.12 -18.58
N GLU A 81 -1.57 -4.64 -19.75
CA GLU A 81 -1.14 -4.13 -21.05
C GLU A 81 -2.31 -3.73 -21.98
N ASP A 82 -3.53 -3.74 -21.46
CA ASP A 82 -4.70 -3.30 -22.25
C ASP A 82 -4.70 -1.78 -22.38
N THR A 83 -4.48 -1.30 -23.61
CA THR A 83 -4.45 0.14 -23.91
C THR A 83 -5.86 0.74 -24.17
N LEU A 84 -6.87 -0.11 -24.36
CA LEU A 84 -8.24 0.35 -24.64
C LEU A 84 -9.03 0.61 -23.36
N LEU A 85 -8.75 -0.17 -22.31
CA LEU A 85 -9.45 -0.06 -21.05
C LEU A 85 -8.44 0.12 -19.91
N PRO A 86 -8.14 1.35 -19.45
CA PRO A 86 -7.24 1.59 -18.34
C PRO A 86 -7.66 0.85 -17.06
N LEU A 87 -6.68 0.45 -16.23
CA LEU A 87 -6.89 -0.36 -15.05
C LEU A 87 -7.82 0.30 -14.01
N ASP A 88 -7.74 1.61 -13.86
CA ASP A 88 -8.61 2.41 -12.99
C ASP A 88 -10.08 2.34 -13.43
N LYS A 89 -10.34 2.36 -14.75
CA LYS A 89 -11.68 2.25 -15.32
C LYS A 89 -12.21 0.81 -15.25
N LEU A 90 -11.35 -0.19 -15.51
CA LEU A 90 -11.71 -1.61 -15.37
C LEU A 90 -12.25 -1.92 -13.97
N HIS A 91 -11.58 -1.42 -12.95
CA HIS A 91 -11.95 -1.64 -11.55
C HIS A 91 -12.84 -0.55 -10.96
N ASN A 92 -13.22 0.46 -11.76
CA ASN A 92 -14.06 1.59 -11.33
C ASN A 92 -13.52 2.26 -10.05
N ILE A 93 -12.18 2.47 -10.02
CA ILE A 93 -11.46 2.94 -8.82
C ILE A 93 -11.93 4.33 -8.42
N GLU A 94 -12.08 5.23 -9.38
CA GLU A 94 -12.50 6.61 -9.16
C GLU A 94 -13.84 6.69 -8.40
N ARG A 95 -14.85 5.96 -8.88
CA ARG A 95 -16.16 5.89 -8.23
C ARG A 95 -16.10 5.26 -6.83
N LYS A 96 -15.32 4.18 -6.68
CA LYS A 96 -15.12 3.55 -5.35
C LYS A 96 -14.46 4.52 -4.37
N LEU A 97 -13.51 5.33 -4.84
CA LEU A 97 -12.85 6.36 -4.03
C LEU A 97 -13.83 7.47 -3.66
N GLU A 98 -14.62 7.96 -4.62
CA GLU A 98 -15.67 8.95 -4.35
C GLU A 98 -16.68 8.43 -3.31
N ASP A 99 -17.12 7.16 -3.46
CA ASP A 99 -18.04 6.53 -2.52
C ASP A 99 -17.42 6.37 -1.13
N ALA A 100 -16.12 6.04 -1.06
CA ALA A 100 -15.39 5.89 0.20
C ALA A 100 -15.15 7.23 0.93
N LEU A 101 -15.08 8.34 0.19
CA LEU A 101 -14.89 9.69 0.73
C LEU A 101 -16.20 10.38 1.12
N LYS A 102 -17.35 9.76 0.88
CA LYS A 102 -18.65 10.33 1.30
C LYS A 102 -18.74 10.37 2.81
N GLU A 103 -19.29 11.45 3.30
CA GLU A 103 -19.58 11.65 4.73
C GLU A 103 -20.51 10.55 5.27
N ARG A 104 -21.46 10.08 4.45
CA ARG A 104 -22.42 9.04 4.81
C ARG A 104 -22.10 7.71 4.14
N VAL A 105 -21.85 6.69 4.97
CA VAL A 105 -21.53 5.33 4.54
C VAL A 105 -22.69 4.39 4.91
N TRP A 106 -23.34 3.82 3.91
CA TRP A 106 -24.43 2.86 4.09
C TRP A 106 -23.89 1.44 4.36
N LEU A 107 -24.46 0.80 5.37
CA LEU A 107 -24.17 -0.59 5.70
C LEU A 107 -25.17 -1.52 5.03
N LYS A 108 -24.78 -2.79 4.86
CA LYS A 108 -25.66 -3.82 4.26
C LYS A 108 -26.95 -4.07 5.07
N SER A 109 -26.92 -3.77 6.36
CA SER A 109 -28.07 -3.87 7.26
C SER A 109 -29.14 -2.79 7.06
N GLY A 110 -28.87 -1.76 6.24
CA GLY A 110 -29.73 -0.58 6.11
C GLY A 110 -29.43 0.52 7.13
N ALA A 111 -28.51 0.29 8.05
CA ALA A 111 -27.94 1.31 8.91
C ALA A 111 -26.93 2.18 8.13
N TYR A 112 -26.56 3.32 8.67
CA TYR A 112 -25.50 4.15 8.08
C TYR A 112 -24.64 4.84 9.14
N LEU A 113 -23.39 5.11 8.75
CA LEU A 113 -22.45 5.91 9.52
C LEU A 113 -22.41 7.32 8.93
N VAL A 114 -22.27 8.32 9.78
CA VAL A 114 -21.90 9.70 9.38
C VAL A 114 -20.53 9.99 9.94
N ILE A 115 -19.55 10.24 9.07
CA ILE A 115 -18.16 10.47 9.42
C ILE A 115 -17.81 11.91 9.05
N GLN A 116 -17.57 12.74 10.06
CA GLN A 116 -17.30 14.16 9.88
C GLN A 116 -15.96 14.54 10.52
N PRO A 117 -14.95 14.93 9.72
CA PRO A 117 -13.75 15.55 10.26
C PRO A 117 -14.08 16.98 10.75
N THR A 118 -13.69 17.29 11.97
CA THR A 118 -13.76 18.63 12.55
C THR A 118 -12.34 19.16 12.81
N GLU A 119 -12.20 20.40 13.24
CA GLU A 119 -10.88 20.98 13.52
C GLU A 119 -10.07 20.21 14.56
N ALA A 120 -10.74 19.61 15.57
CA ALA A 120 -10.06 18.97 16.70
C ALA A 120 -10.14 17.44 16.69
N LEU A 121 -11.16 16.85 16.03
CA LEU A 121 -11.41 15.41 16.08
C LEU A 121 -12.27 14.95 14.88
N THR A 122 -12.32 13.65 14.64
CA THR A 122 -13.28 13.06 13.72
C THR A 122 -14.47 12.51 14.51
N VAL A 123 -15.67 12.98 14.19
CA VAL A 123 -16.92 12.49 14.77
C VAL A 123 -17.46 11.37 13.90
N ILE A 124 -17.86 10.27 14.54
CA ILE A 124 -18.53 9.16 13.86
C ILE A 124 -19.86 8.91 14.57
N ASP A 125 -20.97 9.18 13.88
CA ASP A 125 -22.31 8.89 14.34
C ASP A 125 -22.85 7.62 13.67
N VAL A 126 -23.53 6.76 14.45
CA VAL A 126 -24.08 5.49 13.99
C VAL A 126 -25.60 5.57 14.01
N ASN A 127 -26.20 5.52 12.84
CA ASN A 127 -27.64 5.53 12.67
C ASN A 127 -28.14 4.15 12.28
N THR A 128 -29.01 3.57 13.09
CA THR A 128 -29.59 2.25 12.83
C THR A 128 -30.56 2.22 11.65
N GLY A 129 -30.98 3.40 11.17
CA GLY A 129 -31.90 3.52 10.04
C GLY A 129 -33.24 2.85 10.32
N LYS A 130 -33.71 2.05 9.35
CA LYS A 130 -34.94 1.24 9.47
C LYS A 130 -34.64 -0.20 9.93
N CYS A 131 -33.53 -0.43 10.63
CA CYS A 131 -33.30 -1.72 11.29
C CYS A 131 -34.28 -1.85 12.46
N ILE A 132 -35.42 -2.45 12.18
CA ILE A 132 -36.38 -2.94 13.15
C ILE A 132 -36.23 -4.46 13.23
#